data_d120ea2c390bfc36d18e9596779cc6cc
#
_entry.id   d120ea2c390bfc36d18e9596779cc6cc
#
_cell.length_a   1.000
_cell.length_b   1.000
_cell.length_c   1.000
_cell.angle_alpha   90.00
_cell.angle_beta   90.00
_cell.angle_gamma   90.00
#
_symmetry.space_group_name_H-M   'P 1'
#
loop_
_entity.id
_entity.type
_entity.pdbx_description
1 polymer ?
#
loop_
_entity_poly.entity_id
_entity_poly.type
_entity_poly.pdbx_seq_one_letter_code
_entity_poly.pdbx_strand_id
1 'polypeptide(L)'
;MAVKGMKPGRPAHRLMRMNKELRAAAGLVLALAVAGCGTTTQAAPIVARGVAVREPLADPRPYGAADTAFGLDTLGAWCRADPQANLVLSPSSLASGLGMAYLGARGGTARAMAGVLHLPVAGGQALEAGLQARSAALRRLDGPGVTVDTSDQVWADPTLTTLRGYLDAVATGYDAGVAHVPLLRNPDQAAREISQAIAAATHGQIPQLLPPGSLTDVGWVLTDALYLNAAWATPFQVGQTSPGPFTTASGRLADAEYMDGGPYAAASAGGWTAVRLPYRGGQLAMMALLPPANASGCVMPTAKQLGTLEEGTATREIALPRVDLRNKTSMKSLLTGLGMGLAFTPAADFTGLSAQACCIGLVEQAATLRVGEQGTVASAATAIGVEPTAARAGPPPVTFDRPYLMVVTAPATGEPLIMARVTDPATP
;
A
#
# COMPACT_ATOMS: atom_id res chain seq x y z
N MET A 1 -16.41 -33.18 63.15
CA MET A 1 -17.57 -32.38 63.60
C MET A 1 -18.03 -31.63 62.36
N ALA A 2 -18.96 -32.12 61.58
CA ALA A 2 -20.43 -32.08 61.74
C ALA A 2 -20.88 -30.63 61.99
N VAL A 3 -21.71 -29.96 61.17
CA VAL A 3 -23.08 -30.29 60.76
C VAL A 3 -23.47 -29.32 59.63
N LYS A 4 -24.03 -29.81 58.52
CA LYS A 4 -25.38 -29.62 57.96
C LYS A 4 -25.80 -28.16 57.79
N GLY A 5 -26.35 -27.66 56.70
CA GLY A 5 -27.25 -28.20 55.69
C GLY A 5 -28.37 -27.22 55.49
N MET A 6 -28.76 -26.98 54.29
CA MET A 6 -30.16 -26.96 53.83
C MET A 6 -30.45 -25.96 52.72
N LYS A 7 -30.78 -26.46 51.54
CA LYS A 7 -31.74 -25.89 50.54
C LYS A 7 -33.17 -26.29 51.07
N PRO A 8 -34.31 -25.86 50.53
CA PRO A 8 -34.64 -25.29 49.23
C PRO A 8 -35.81 -24.27 49.24
N GLY A 9 -36.27 -23.84 48.05
CA GLY A 9 -37.63 -23.30 47.93
C GLY A 9 -37.92 -22.53 46.63
N ARG A 10 -38.33 -23.19 45.59
CA ARG A 10 -39.36 -22.71 44.61
C ARG A 10 -40.73 -23.07 45.13
N PRO A 11 -41.84 -22.33 44.80
CA PRO A 11 -42.61 -22.58 43.58
C PRO A 11 -43.34 -21.33 42.97
N ALA A 12 -43.59 -21.36 41.71
CA ALA A 12 -44.84 -21.77 40.99
C ALA A 12 -45.85 -20.63 40.63
N HIS A 13 -46.04 -20.50 39.34
CA HIS A 13 -47.26 -20.22 38.55
C HIS A 13 -48.39 -19.36 39.14
N ARG A 14 -48.78 -18.35 38.35
CA ARG A 14 -50.21 -18.18 38.01
C ARG A 14 -50.40 -17.48 36.66
N LEU A 15 -51.01 -18.22 35.73
CA LEU A 15 -51.75 -17.75 34.57
C LEU A 15 -52.98 -16.96 35.03
N MET A 16 -53.35 -15.91 34.32
CA MET A 16 -54.73 -15.55 34.17
C MET A 16 -54.99 -14.92 32.80
N ARG A 17 -55.92 -15.54 32.11
CA ARG A 17 -56.53 -15.21 30.81
C ARG A 17 -57.62 -14.16 30.93
N MET A 18 -57.91 -13.55 29.74
CA MET A 18 -59.19 -12.99 29.24
C MET A 18 -59.57 -11.58 29.71
N ASN A 19 -59.84 -10.64 28.83
CA ASN A 19 -61.06 -10.57 27.99
C ASN A 19 -60.96 -9.52 26.89
N LYS A 20 -61.61 -9.83 25.75
CA LYS A 20 -61.98 -8.93 24.65
C LYS A 20 -63.02 -7.91 25.11
N GLU A 21 -62.95 -6.70 24.60
CA GLU A 21 -64.14 -6.01 24.09
C GLU A 21 -63.76 -4.88 23.12
N LEU A 22 -64.46 -4.79 22.03
CA LEU A 22 -64.41 -3.75 20.97
C LEU A 22 -64.88 -2.39 21.50
N ARG A 23 -64.23 -1.31 21.03
CA ARG A 23 -64.92 -0.08 20.72
C ARG A 23 -64.23 0.64 19.57
N ALA A 24 -64.96 0.87 18.49
CA ALA A 24 -64.61 1.68 17.35
C ALA A 24 -64.64 3.19 17.74
N ALA A 25 -63.59 3.92 17.33
CA ALA A 25 -63.66 5.37 17.19
C ALA A 25 -62.79 5.79 16.00
N ALA A 26 -63.42 6.41 15.02
CA ALA A 26 -62.83 7.02 13.85
C ALA A 26 -61.87 8.12 14.26
N GLY A 27 -60.64 8.09 13.75
CA GLY A 27 -59.63 9.13 13.96
C GLY A 27 -58.78 9.27 12.71
N LEU A 28 -58.91 10.41 12.12
CA LEU A 28 -58.23 11.07 11.01
C LEU A 28 -56.82 10.53 10.72
N VAL A 29 -56.59 9.93 9.57
CA VAL A 29 -55.26 9.52 9.06
C VAL A 29 -54.61 10.78 8.48
N LEU A 30 -53.72 11.39 9.24
CA LEU A 30 -52.75 12.40 8.74
C LEU A 30 -51.59 11.64 8.11
N ALA A 31 -51.58 11.54 6.77
CA ALA A 31 -50.46 10.95 6.04
C ALA A 31 -49.28 11.93 6.10
N LEU A 32 -48.35 11.72 7.04
CA LEU A 32 -46.99 12.28 6.96
C LEU A 32 -46.27 11.52 5.84
N ALA A 33 -46.12 12.20 4.69
CA ALA A 33 -45.16 11.78 3.68
C ALA A 33 -43.74 12.00 4.25
N VAL A 34 -43.16 10.95 4.84
CA VAL A 34 -41.71 10.89 5.09
C VAL A 34 -41.06 10.79 3.74
N ALA A 35 -40.53 11.90 3.22
CA ALA A 35 -39.60 11.91 2.12
C ALA A 35 -38.34 11.19 2.61
N GLY A 36 -38.32 9.86 2.43
CA GLY A 36 -37.12 9.05 2.60
C GLY A 36 -36.11 9.50 1.55
N CYS A 37 -35.05 10.21 1.95
CA CYS A 37 -33.83 10.23 1.16
C CYS A 37 -33.37 8.79 1.02
N GLY A 38 -33.75 8.17 -0.09
CA GLY A 38 -33.25 6.87 -0.49
C GLY A 38 -31.75 7.01 -0.76
N THR A 39 -30.94 6.71 0.23
CA THR A 39 -29.55 6.32 -0.05
C THR A 39 -29.65 5.05 -0.90
N THR A 40 -29.50 5.21 -2.21
CA THR A 40 -29.29 4.08 -3.12
C THR A 40 -28.02 3.38 -2.65
N THR A 41 -28.18 2.33 -1.86
CA THR A 41 -27.08 1.43 -1.53
C THR A 41 -26.66 0.80 -2.84
N GLN A 42 -25.57 1.30 -3.41
CA GLN A 42 -25.01 0.75 -4.65
C GLN A 42 -24.57 -0.67 -4.34
N ALA A 43 -25.08 -1.63 -5.10
CA ALA A 43 -24.71 -3.04 -4.93
C ALA A 43 -23.19 -3.18 -5.19
N ALA A 44 -22.52 -3.95 -4.33
CA ALA A 44 -21.10 -4.24 -4.54
C ALA A 44 -20.89 -4.92 -5.91
N PRO A 45 -19.79 -4.63 -6.60
CA PRO A 45 -19.50 -5.25 -7.91
C PRO A 45 -19.49 -6.77 -7.82
N ILE A 46 -20.02 -7.43 -8.85
CA ILE A 46 -19.98 -8.88 -8.96
C ILE A 46 -18.53 -9.29 -9.27
N VAL A 47 -17.95 -10.15 -8.41
CA VAL A 47 -16.58 -10.63 -8.57
C VAL A 47 -16.59 -12.05 -9.13
N ALA A 48 -16.06 -12.22 -10.35
CA ALA A 48 -15.78 -13.54 -10.91
C ALA A 48 -14.51 -14.11 -10.26
N ARG A 49 -14.61 -15.28 -9.65
CA ARG A 49 -13.47 -15.94 -9.00
C ARG A 49 -13.15 -17.27 -9.68
N GLY A 50 -11.83 -17.55 -9.76
CA GLY A 50 -11.30 -18.84 -10.13
C GLY A 50 -11.28 -19.83 -8.96
N VAL A 51 -10.76 -21.01 -9.22
CA VAL A 51 -10.43 -22.00 -8.20
C VAL A 51 -8.93 -21.87 -7.86
N ALA A 52 -8.65 -21.40 -6.65
CA ALA A 52 -7.29 -21.33 -6.17
C ALA A 52 -6.72 -22.74 -5.95
N VAL A 53 -5.54 -22.99 -6.47
CA VAL A 53 -4.76 -24.18 -6.17
C VAL A 53 -3.83 -23.86 -5.01
N ARG A 54 -3.75 -24.75 -4.02
CA ARG A 54 -2.76 -24.63 -2.95
C ARG A 54 -1.45 -25.22 -3.43
N GLU A 55 -0.51 -24.36 -3.76
CA GLU A 55 0.83 -24.75 -4.12
C GLU A 55 1.67 -25.06 -2.87
N PRO A 56 2.73 -25.90 -3.00
CA PRO A 56 3.72 -26.05 -1.95
C PRO A 56 4.30 -24.68 -1.55
N LEU A 57 4.59 -24.48 -0.27
CA LEU A 57 5.17 -23.24 0.22
C LEU A 57 6.49 -22.94 -0.50
N ALA A 58 6.50 -21.87 -1.29
CA ALA A 58 7.69 -21.34 -1.93
C ALA A 58 8.36 -20.28 -1.02
N ASP A 59 9.63 -19.96 -1.32
CA ASP A 59 10.33 -18.86 -0.67
C ASP A 59 9.85 -17.52 -1.26
N PRO A 60 9.30 -16.57 -0.48
CA PRO A 60 8.87 -15.26 -0.99
C PRO A 60 10.05 -14.29 -1.25
N ARG A 61 11.24 -14.53 -0.68
CA ARG A 61 12.39 -13.59 -0.76
C ARG A 61 12.85 -13.25 -2.17
N PRO A 62 12.88 -14.17 -3.15
CA PRO A 62 13.21 -13.82 -4.52
C PRO A 62 12.24 -12.78 -5.13
N TYR A 63 10.97 -12.80 -4.74
CA TYR A 63 9.96 -11.84 -5.18
C TYR A 63 10.13 -10.49 -4.48
N GLY A 64 10.41 -10.45 -3.18
CA GLY A 64 10.77 -9.21 -2.48
C GLY A 64 12.01 -8.54 -3.06
N ALA A 65 13.03 -9.33 -3.46
CA ALA A 65 14.20 -8.81 -4.15
C ALA A 65 13.87 -8.26 -5.55
N ALA A 66 12.97 -8.93 -6.29
CA ALA A 66 12.46 -8.46 -7.59
C ALA A 66 11.72 -7.14 -7.44
N ASP A 67 10.81 -7.03 -6.48
CA ASP A 67 10.04 -5.83 -6.21
C ASP A 67 10.93 -4.67 -5.72
N THR A 68 12.00 -4.97 -4.99
CA THR A 68 13.02 -3.99 -4.62
C THR A 68 13.75 -3.45 -5.86
N ALA A 69 14.18 -4.31 -6.77
CA ALA A 69 14.83 -3.89 -8.01
C ALA A 69 13.88 -3.06 -8.89
N PHE A 70 12.66 -3.54 -9.09
CA PHE A 70 11.59 -2.85 -9.82
C PHE A 70 11.27 -1.47 -9.21
N GLY A 71 11.17 -1.39 -7.89
CA GLY A 71 10.90 -0.15 -7.16
C GLY A 71 12.03 0.88 -7.33
N LEU A 72 13.29 0.45 -7.23
CA LEU A 72 14.45 1.33 -7.45
C LEU A 72 14.54 1.83 -8.89
N ASP A 73 14.30 0.96 -9.88
CA ASP A 73 14.27 1.34 -11.28
C ASP A 73 13.16 2.35 -11.57
N THR A 74 11.96 2.09 -11.04
CA THR A 74 10.79 2.96 -11.22
C THR A 74 10.98 4.31 -10.52
N LEU A 75 11.43 4.31 -9.27
CA LEU A 75 11.71 5.54 -8.53
C LEU A 75 12.81 6.36 -9.20
N GLY A 76 13.87 5.70 -9.69
CA GLY A 76 14.93 6.34 -10.44
C GLY A 76 14.48 6.93 -11.77
N ALA A 77 13.61 6.23 -12.51
CA ALA A 77 13.02 6.74 -13.75
C ALA A 77 12.11 7.95 -13.48
N TRP A 78 11.29 7.86 -12.42
CA TRP A 78 10.41 8.96 -12.03
C TRP A 78 11.20 10.18 -11.55
N CYS A 79 12.22 9.99 -10.74
CA CYS A 79 13.12 11.07 -10.32
C CYS A 79 13.75 11.78 -11.53
N ARG A 80 14.19 11.06 -12.56
CA ARG A 80 14.75 11.69 -13.79
C ARG A 80 13.72 12.48 -14.56
N ALA A 81 12.44 12.05 -14.54
CA ALA A 81 11.35 12.77 -15.17
C ALA A 81 10.94 14.04 -14.39
N ASP A 82 11.03 13.99 -13.06
CA ASP A 82 10.71 15.12 -12.19
C ASP A 82 11.70 15.20 -11.01
N PRO A 83 12.88 15.77 -11.21
CA PRO A 83 13.95 15.75 -10.19
C PRO A 83 13.70 16.67 -8.99
N GLN A 84 12.71 17.55 -9.06
CA GLN A 84 12.37 18.48 -7.98
C GLN A 84 11.23 17.97 -7.08
N ALA A 85 10.42 17.04 -7.56
CA ALA A 85 9.25 16.56 -6.83
C ALA A 85 9.61 15.65 -5.67
N ASN A 86 8.83 15.72 -4.61
CA ASN A 86 8.69 14.64 -3.67
C ASN A 86 8.03 13.45 -4.38
N LEU A 87 8.56 12.26 -4.20
CA LEU A 87 8.06 11.06 -4.84
C LEU A 87 7.72 10.01 -3.79
N VAL A 88 6.57 9.38 -3.93
CA VAL A 88 6.20 8.22 -3.14
C VAL A 88 5.52 7.19 -4.01
N LEU A 89 5.98 5.95 -3.94
CA LEU A 89 5.41 4.82 -4.65
C LEU A 89 5.36 3.57 -3.75
N SER A 90 4.46 2.65 -4.07
CA SER A 90 4.40 1.33 -3.48
C SER A 90 4.87 0.29 -4.50
N PRO A 91 6.13 -0.17 -4.43
CA PRO A 91 6.63 -1.16 -5.37
C PRO A 91 5.88 -2.49 -5.28
N SER A 92 5.61 -2.96 -4.05
CA SER A 92 4.91 -4.23 -3.82
C SER A 92 3.52 -4.24 -4.44
N SER A 93 2.81 -3.14 -4.29
CA SER A 93 1.46 -2.96 -4.76
C SER A 93 1.46 -2.85 -6.30
N LEU A 94 2.27 -1.95 -6.89
CA LEU A 94 2.39 -1.83 -8.34
C LEU A 94 2.84 -3.14 -9.01
N ALA A 95 3.75 -3.90 -8.38
CA ALA A 95 4.17 -5.21 -8.86
C ALA A 95 3.04 -6.25 -8.78
N SER A 96 2.17 -6.19 -7.76
CA SER A 96 0.98 -7.05 -7.67
C SER A 96 0.00 -6.77 -8.81
N GLY A 97 -0.35 -5.50 -9.03
CA GLY A 97 -1.26 -5.12 -10.13
C GLY A 97 -0.73 -5.54 -11.50
N LEU A 98 0.52 -5.20 -11.79
CA LEU A 98 1.18 -5.60 -13.05
C LEU A 98 1.39 -7.11 -13.13
N GLY A 99 1.65 -7.79 -12.02
CA GLY A 99 1.77 -9.23 -11.95
C GLY A 99 0.47 -9.96 -12.27
N MET A 100 -0.67 -9.42 -11.83
CA MET A 100 -1.98 -9.94 -12.26
C MET A 100 -2.17 -9.79 -13.77
N ALA A 101 -1.79 -8.64 -14.37
CA ALA A 101 -1.81 -8.49 -15.83
C ALA A 101 -0.86 -9.47 -16.52
N TYR A 102 0.33 -9.68 -15.95
CA TYR A 102 1.34 -10.60 -16.48
C TYR A 102 0.81 -12.04 -16.62
N LEU A 103 0.00 -12.53 -15.71
CA LEU A 103 -0.62 -13.86 -15.80
C LEU A 103 -1.46 -14.03 -17.08
N GLY A 104 -2.01 -12.94 -17.60
CA GLY A 104 -2.72 -12.90 -18.89
C GLY A 104 -1.83 -12.66 -20.11
N ALA A 105 -0.61 -12.20 -19.93
CA ALA A 105 0.31 -11.86 -21.03
C ALA A 105 0.91 -13.09 -21.71
N ARG A 106 1.23 -12.98 -22.99
CA ARG A 106 1.87 -14.04 -23.79
C ARG A 106 3.02 -13.47 -24.61
N GLY A 107 3.85 -14.35 -25.11
CA GLY A 107 4.88 -14.04 -26.12
C GLY A 107 5.82 -12.89 -25.75
N GLY A 108 5.93 -11.90 -26.63
CA GLY A 108 6.76 -10.69 -26.44
C GLY A 108 6.31 -9.82 -25.28
N THR A 109 4.99 -9.69 -25.10
CA THR A 109 4.40 -8.91 -23.99
C THR A 109 4.81 -9.48 -22.64
N ALA A 110 4.67 -10.80 -22.46
CA ALA A 110 5.10 -11.45 -21.21
C ALA A 110 6.59 -11.26 -20.95
N ARG A 111 7.46 -11.39 -21.98
CA ARG A 111 8.90 -11.16 -21.81
C ARG A 111 9.23 -9.72 -21.39
N ALA A 112 8.60 -8.73 -22.01
CA ALA A 112 8.80 -7.32 -21.67
C ALA A 112 8.38 -7.03 -20.22
N MET A 113 7.20 -7.52 -19.81
CA MET A 113 6.70 -7.36 -18.46
C MET A 113 7.58 -8.07 -17.42
N ALA A 114 7.96 -9.34 -17.67
CA ALA A 114 8.83 -10.10 -16.77
C ALA A 114 10.19 -9.42 -16.55
N GLY A 115 10.76 -8.85 -17.62
CA GLY A 115 12.02 -8.11 -17.53
C GLY A 115 11.94 -6.88 -16.64
N VAL A 116 10.88 -6.07 -16.79
CA VAL A 116 10.68 -4.85 -15.99
C VAL A 116 10.32 -5.18 -14.55
N LEU A 117 9.53 -6.23 -14.32
CA LEU A 117 9.17 -6.71 -12.98
C LEU A 117 10.28 -7.53 -12.31
N HIS A 118 11.41 -7.76 -12.97
CA HIS A 118 12.50 -8.61 -12.46
C HIS A 118 12.04 -9.99 -11.98
N LEU A 119 10.98 -10.56 -12.61
CA LEU A 119 10.40 -11.80 -12.13
C LEU A 119 11.44 -12.93 -12.05
N PRO A 120 11.59 -13.62 -10.90
CA PRO A 120 12.60 -14.66 -10.71
C PRO A 120 12.30 -15.90 -11.55
N VAL A 121 11.03 -16.09 -11.94
CA VAL A 121 10.54 -17.19 -12.78
C VAL A 121 9.54 -16.67 -13.77
N ALA A 122 9.64 -17.07 -15.04
CA ALA A 122 8.84 -16.52 -16.13
C ALA A 122 7.44 -17.16 -16.31
N GLY A 123 7.08 -18.20 -15.57
CA GLY A 123 5.77 -18.82 -15.70
C GLY A 123 5.64 -20.20 -15.06
N GLY A 124 4.44 -20.80 -15.26
CA GLY A 124 4.10 -22.11 -14.75
C GLY A 124 3.85 -22.15 -13.24
N GLN A 125 3.72 -23.35 -12.72
CA GLN A 125 3.42 -23.63 -11.32
C GLN A 125 4.41 -22.96 -10.34
N ALA A 126 5.69 -22.86 -10.69
CA ALA A 126 6.71 -22.22 -9.86
C ALA A 126 6.47 -20.72 -9.70
N LEU A 127 5.97 -20.03 -10.73
CA LEU A 127 5.56 -18.63 -10.63
C LEU A 127 4.36 -18.48 -9.71
N GLU A 128 3.31 -19.28 -9.92
CA GLU A 128 2.08 -19.23 -9.12
C GLU A 128 2.35 -19.51 -7.64
N ALA A 129 3.17 -20.52 -7.33
CA ALA A 129 3.62 -20.84 -5.97
C ALA A 129 4.37 -19.67 -5.32
N GLY A 130 5.26 -19.02 -6.06
CA GLY A 130 6.01 -17.86 -5.58
C GLY A 130 5.12 -16.64 -5.32
N LEU A 131 4.21 -16.33 -6.24
CA LEU A 131 3.24 -15.24 -6.07
C LEU A 131 2.30 -15.51 -4.90
N GLN A 132 1.84 -16.76 -4.71
CA GLN A 132 1.05 -17.17 -3.57
C GLN A 132 1.81 -17.00 -2.24
N ALA A 133 3.08 -17.40 -2.20
CA ALA A 133 3.94 -17.26 -1.01
C ALA A 133 4.16 -15.77 -0.67
N ARG A 134 4.44 -14.93 -1.68
CA ARG A 134 4.60 -13.48 -1.54
C ARG A 134 3.30 -12.84 -1.00
N SER A 135 2.16 -13.11 -1.63
CA SER A 135 0.86 -12.58 -1.21
C SER A 135 0.50 -13.03 0.22
N ALA A 136 0.80 -14.28 0.57
CA ALA A 136 0.60 -14.80 1.92
C ALA A 136 1.52 -14.11 2.95
N ALA A 137 2.76 -13.76 2.57
CA ALA A 137 3.68 -13.03 3.44
C ALA A 137 3.18 -11.59 3.70
N LEU A 138 2.71 -10.88 2.66
CA LEU A 138 2.13 -9.54 2.80
C LEU A 138 0.93 -9.53 3.75
N ARG A 139 0.00 -10.48 3.62
CA ARG A 139 -1.17 -10.59 4.51
C ARG A 139 -0.84 -10.88 5.98
N ARG A 140 0.38 -11.28 6.29
CA ARG A 140 0.84 -11.54 7.68
C ARG A 140 1.50 -10.33 8.33
N LEU A 141 1.60 -9.23 7.63
CA LEU A 141 2.27 -8.03 8.15
C LEU A 141 1.41 -7.27 9.16
N ASP A 142 0.11 -7.52 9.21
CA ASP A 142 -0.77 -6.99 10.24
C ASP A 142 -0.39 -7.49 11.62
N GLY A 143 -0.47 -6.58 12.59
CA GLY A 143 -0.13 -6.91 13.97
C GLY A 143 -0.42 -5.76 14.94
N PRO A 144 -0.10 -5.92 16.22
CA PRO A 144 -0.33 -4.87 17.21
C PRO A 144 0.39 -3.56 16.87
N GLY A 145 -0.37 -2.53 16.46
CA GLY A 145 0.15 -1.22 16.09
C GLY A 145 0.69 -1.13 14.66
N VAL A 146 0.39 -2.12 13.83
CA VAL A 146 0.70 -2.14 12.39
C VAL A 146 -0.53 -2.63 11.64
N THR A 147 -1.00 -1.86 10.67
CA THR A 147 -2.04 -2.23 9.71
C THR A 147 -1.49 -2.07 8.30
N VAL A 148 -1.56 -3.13 7.52
CA VAL A 148 -1.17 -3.14 6.10
C VAL A 148 -2.34 -3.68 5.29
N ASP A 149 -3.08 -2.80 4.63
CA ASP A 149 -4.15 -3.19 3.72
C ASP A 149 -3.71 -2.98 2.28
N THR A 150 -3.83 -4.02 1.47
CA THR A 150 -3.59 -3.97 0.03
C THR A 150 -4.92 -4.16 -0.72
N SER A 151 -5.11 -3.43 -1.79
CA SER A 151 -6.27 -3.56 -2.67
C SER A 151 -5.81 -3.73 -4.10
N ASP A 152 -5.45 -4.96 -4.44
CA ASP A 152 -5.05 -5.35 -5.79
C ASP A 152 -6.27 -5.94 -6.48
N GLN A 153 -6.79 -5.28 -7.52
CA GLN A 153 -8.03 -5.70 -8.15
C GLN A 153 -7.97 -5.56 -9.68
N VAL A 154 -8.42 -6.60 -10.36
CA VAL A 154 -8.73 -6.55 -11.79
C VAL A 154 -10.21 -6.22 -11.96
N TRP A 155 -10.50 -5.23 -12.80
CA TRP A 155 -11.83 -4.80 -13.17
C TRP A 155 -12.07 -5.08 -14.65
N ALA A 156 -13.24 -5.56 -15.00
CA ALA A 156 -13.61 -5.87 -16.38
C ALA A 156 -15.02 -5.37 -16.70
N ASP A 157 -15.25 -5.02 -17.97
CA ASP A 157 -16.62 -4.83 -18.44
C ASP A 157 -17.36 -6.18 -18.42
N PRO A 158 -18.62 -6.24 -17.94
CA PRO A 158 -19.38 -7.49 -17.85
C PRO A 158 -19.68 -8.13 -19.21
N THR A 159 -19.51 -7.41 -20.32
CA THR A 159 -19.69 -7.96 -21.67
C THR A 159 -18.44 -8.67 -22.20
N LEU A 160 -17.31 -8.55 -21.51
CA LEU A 160 -16.05 -9.19 -21.89
C LEU A 160 -15.88 -10.52 -21.14
N THR A 161 -15.43 -11.54 -21.88
CA THR A 161 -15.25 -12.88 -21.31
C THR A 161 -13.83 -13.04 -20.76
N THR A 162 -13.73 -13.30 -19.48
CA THR A 162 -12.45 -13.66 -18.84
C THR A 162 -12.24 -15.17 -18.90
N LEU A 163 -11.05 -15.60 -19.32
CA LEU A 163 -10.72 -17.01 -19.42
C LEU A 163 -10.64 -17.68 -18.04
N ARG A 164 -11.16 -18.89 -17.93
CA ARG A 164 -11.14 -19.67 -16.70
C ARG A 164 -9.74 -19.86 -16.12
N GLY A 165 -8.77 -20.23 -16.99
CA GLY A 165 -7.38 -20.41 -16.55
C GLY A 165 -6.73 -19.14 -15.98
N TYR A 166 -7.12 -17.96 -16.49
CA TYR A 166 -6.68 -16.69 -15.92
C TYR A 166 -7.29 -16.46 -14.53
N LEU A 167 -8.60 -16.69 -14.38
CA LEU A 167 -9.26 -16.58 -13.07
C LEU A 167 -8.62 -17.50 -12.03
N ASP A 168 -8.31 -18.75 -12.41
CA ASP A 168 -7.67 -19.73 -11.53
C ASP A 168 -6.25 -19.30 -11.14
N ALA A 169 -5.46 -18.75 -12.07
CA ALA A 169 -4.12 -18.24 -11.81
C ALA A 169 -4.12 -16.99 -10.88
N VAL A 170 -5.05 -16.06 -11.10
CA VAL A 170 -5.21 -14.88 -10.22
C VAL A 170 -5.69 -15.29 -8.83
N ALA A 171 -6.63 -16.24 -8.74
CA ALA A 171 -7.07 -16.78 -7.45
C ALA A 171 -5.94 -17.50 -6.72
N THR A 172 -5.10 -18.24 -7.43
CA THR A 172 -3.95 -18.98 -6.85
C THR A 172 -2.87 -18.01 -6.36
N GLY A 173 -2.39 -17.11 -7.23
CA GLY A 173 -1.24 -16.25 -6.93
C GLY A 173 -1.55 -15.10 -5.97
N TYR A 174 -2.78 -14.55 -6.04
CA TYR A 174 -3.14 -13.30 -5.35
C TYR A 174 -4.34 -13.42 -4.40
N ASP A 175 -5.04 -14.56 -4.39
CA ASP A 175 -6.33 -14.72 -3.69
C ASP A 175 -7.37 -13.67 -4.17
N ALA A 176 -7.27 -13.27 -5.43
CA ALA A 176 -8.05 -12.22 -6.05
C ALA A 176 -9.03 -12.78 -7.10
N GLY A 177 -9.83 -11.90 -7.67
CA GLY A 177 -10.76 -12.20 -8.76
C GLY A 177 -10.87 -11.03 -9.72
N VAL A 178 -11.82 -11.11 -10.64
CA VAL A 178 -12.13 -10.04 -11.59
C VAL A 178 -13.47 -9.44 -11.21
N ALA A 179 -13.49 -8.18 -10.82
CA ALA A 179 -14.72 -7.44 -10.52
C ALA A 179 -15.30 -6.85 -11.80
N HIS A 180 -16.63 -6.91 -11.94
CA HIS A 180 -17.33 -6.40 -13.10
C HIS A 180 -17.95 -5.05 -12.82
N VAL A 181 -17.59 -4.05 -13.65
CA VAL A 181 -18.14 -2.69 -13.65
C VAL A 181 -18.39 -2.23 -15.09
N PRO A 182 -19.36 -1.32 -15.33
CA PRO A 182 -19.79 -0.97 -16.69
C PRO A 182 -18.79 -0.06 -17.44
N LEU A 183 -17.56 -0.55 -17.68
CA LEU A 183 -16.45 0.21 -18.27
C LEU A 183 -16.79 0.76 -19.65
N LEU A 184 -17.42 -0.04 -20.50
CA LEU A 184 -17.72 0.35 -21.89
C LEU A 184 -19.02 1.16 -22.02
N ARG A 185 -20.04 0.87 -21.18
CA ARG A 185 -21.34 1.52 -21.29
C ARG A 185 -21.47 2.79 -20.46
N ASN A 186 -20.80 2.86 -19.33
CA ASN A 186 -20.84 4.00 -18.43
C ASN A 186 -19.49 4.15 -17.70
N PRO A 187 -18.44 4.61 -18.40
CA PRO A 187 -17.09 4.70 -17.87
C PRO A 187 -16.98 5.62 -16.64
N ASP A 188 -17.76 6.69 -16.57
CA ASP A 188 -17.76 7.56 -15.40
C ASP A 188 -18.37 6.92 -14.16
N GLN A 189 -19.38 6.07 -14.32
CA GLN A 189 -19.91 5.26 -13.22
C GLN A 189 -18.86 4.24 -12.77
N ALA A 190 -18.23 3.55 -13.71
CA ALA A 190 -17.14 2.61 -13.41
C ALA A 190 -15.99 3.29 -12.66
N ALA A 191 -15.56 4.48 -13.10
CA ALA A 191 -14.51 5.26 -12.43
C ALA A 191 -14.88 5.61 -10.98
N ARG A 192 -16.15 5.96 -10.72
CA ARG A 192 -16.65 6.22 -9.36
C ARG A 192 -16.66 4.95 -8.50
N GLU A 193 -17.17 3.83 -9.03
CA GLU A 193 -17.23 2.54 -8.32
C GLU A 193 -15.84 2.04 -7.94
N ILE A 194 -14.89 2.09 -8.87
CA ILE A 194 -13.49 1.76 -8.64
C ILE A 194 -12.89 2.69 -7.58
N SER A 195 -13.06 4.02 -7.72
CA SER A 195 -12.52 4.98 -6.75
C SER A 195 -13.09 4.79 -5.35
N GLN A 196 -14.38 4.45 -5.23
CA GLN A 196 -15.01 4.15 -3.93
C GLN A 196 -14.43 2.89 -3.29
N ALA A 197 -14.18 1.84 -4.08
CA ALA A 197 -13.54 0.62 -3.57
C ALA A 197 -12.12 0.92 -3.04
N ILE A 198 -11.34 1.70 -3.78
CA ILE A 198 -9.99 2.12 -3.36
C ILE A 198 -10.04 3.02 -2.12
N ALA A 199 -10.98 3.99 -2.07
CA ALA A 199 -11.16 4.84 -0.90
C ALA A 199 -11.48 4.02 0.36
N ALA A 200 -12.34 3.00 0.24
CA ALA A 200 -12.64 2.09 1.34
C ALA A 200 -11.41 1.29 1.77
N ALA A 201 -10.67 0.69 0.82
CA ALA A 201 -9.47 -0.11 1.11
C ALA A 201 -8.32 0.72 1.69
N THR A 202 -8.27 2.02 1.40
CA THR A 202 -7.22 2.93 1.91
C THR A 202 -7.70 3.81 3.06
N HIS A 203 -8.80 3.44 3.72
CA HIS A 203 -9.37 4.20 4.85
C HIS A 203 -9.55 5.70 4.54
N GLY A 204 -9.90 6.03 3.29
CA GLY A 204 -10.08 7.41 2.82
C GLY A 204 -8.80 8.17 2.49
N GLN A 205 -7.63 7.56 2.59
CA GLN A 205 -6.35 8.23 2.24
C GLN A 205 -6.26 8.53 0.74
N ILE A 206 -6.88 7.68 -0.10
CA ILE A 206 -7.00 7.87 -1.55
C ILE A 206 -8.49 8.00 -1.89
N PRO A 207 -9.08 9.19 -1.74
CA PRO A 207 -10.52 9.37 -1.92
C PRO A 207 -10.99 9.22 -3.37
N GLN A 208 -10.11 9.50 -4.34
CA GLN A 208 -10.41 9.41 -5.76
C GLN A 208 -9.17 9.01 -6.57
N LEU A 209 -9.10 7.73 -6.98
CA LEU A 209 -8.05 7.24 -7.85
C LEU A 209 -8.30 7.63 -9.31
N LEU A 210 -9.52 7.41 -9.82
CA LEU A 210 -9.89 7.64 -11.21
C LEU A 210 -10.81 8.86 -11.33
N PRO A 211 -10.36 9.95 -11.99
CA PRO A 211 -11.22 11.09 -12.27
C PRO A 211 -12.25 10.76 -13.38
N PRO A 212 -13.36 11.51 -13.49
CA PRO A 212 -14.26 11.40 -14.62
C PRO A 212 -13.51 11.55 -15.97
N GLY A 213 -13.91 10.77 -16.98
CA GLY A 213 -13.28 10.78 -18.29
C GLY A 213 -11.97 10.00 -18.40
N SER A 214 -11.44 9.39 -17.33
CA SER A 214 -10.19 8.64 -17.37
C SER A 214 -10.29 7.26 -18.04
N LEU A 215 -11.51 6.73 -18.20
CA LEU A 215 -11.77 5.37 -18.69
C LEU A 215 -12.44 5.35 -20.07
N THR A 216 -11.92 6.11 -21.04
CA THR A 216 -12.45 6.09 -22.41
C THR A 216 -11.94 4.86 -23.15
N ASP A 217 -12.86 4.07 -23.72
CA ASP A 217 -12.56 2.86 -24.52
C ASP A 217 -11.69 1.81 -23.80
N VAL A 218 -11.82 1.73 -22.49
CA VAL A 218 -11.08 0.78 -21.65
C VAL A 218 -12.01 -0.35 -21.20
N GLY A 219 -11.71 -1.58 -21.61
CA GLY A 219 -12.47 -2.78 -21.23
C GLY A 219 -11.95 -3.47 -19.96
N TRP A 220 -10.72 -3.16 -19.54
CA TRP A 220 -10.04 -3.75 -18.41
C TRP A 220 -9.26 -2.67 -17.66
N VAL A 221 -9.36 -2.67 -16.34
CA VAL A 221 -8.60 -1.76 -15.46
C VAL A 221 -7.93 -2.59 -14.38
N LEU A 222 -6.68 -2.25 -14.09
CA LEU A 222 -5.98 -2.76 -12.92
C LEU A 222 -5.82 -1.61 -11.95
N THR A 223 -6.23 -1.84 -10.73
CA THR A 223 -6.01 -0.89 -9.65
C THR A 223 -5.22 -1.55 -8.55
N ASP A 224 -4.45 -0.72 -7.91
CA ASP A 224 -3.56 -1.07 -6.86
C ASP A 224 -3.50 0.07 -5.86
N ALA A 225 -3.65 -0.26 -4.60
CA ALA A 225 -3.53 0.68 -3.51
C ALA A 225 -2.99 -0.02 -2.27
N LEU A 226 -2.11 0.66 -1.56
CA LEU A 226 -1.59 0.21 -0.29
C LEU A 226 -1.91 1.26 0.79
N TYR A 227 -2.48 0.80 1.89
CA TYR A 227 -2.60 1.54 3.13
C TYR A 227 -1.61 1.00 4.15
N LEU A 228 -0.84 1.90 4.75
CA LEU A 228 0.08 1.58 5.83
C LEU A 228 -0.19 2.51 7.02
N ASN A 229 -0.49 1.91 8.18
CA ASN A 229 -0.51 2.58 9.46
C ASN A 229 0.34 1.79 10.44
N ALA A 230 1.51 2.31 10.81
CA ALA A 230 2.49 1.59 11.59
C ALA A 230 3.13 2.48 12.65
N ALA A 231 2.96 2.12 13.91
CA ALA A 231 3.58 2.82 15.04
C ALA A 231 5.05 2.43 15.18
N TRP A 232 5.92 3.40 15.50
CA TRP A 232 7.32 3.11 15.82
C TRP A 232 7.45 2.15 17.01
N ALA A 233 8.43 1.28 17.00
CA ALA A 233 8.80 0.49 18.18
C ALA A 233 9.27 1.41 19.31
N THR A 234 9.98 2.50 18.96
CA THR A 234 10.41 3.57 19.84
C THR A 234 9.97 4.89 19.23
N PRO A 235 8.84 5.50 19.68
CA PRO A 235 8.37 6.79 19.19
C PRO A 235 9.35 7.92 19.50
N PHE A 236 9.38 8.93 18.63
CA PHE A 236 10.06 10.19 18.92
C PHE A 236 9.28 10.98 19.98
N GLN A 237 9.98 11.81 20.73
CA GLN A 237 9.36 12.69 21.71
C GLN A 237 8.95 14.00 21.05
N VAL A 238 7.66 14.33 21.12
CA VAL A 238 7.11 15.56 20.51
C VAL A 238 7.83 16.82 21.01
N GLY A 239 8.23 16.87 22.28
CA GLY A 239 8.97 17.99 22.88
C GLY A 239 10.41 18.13 22.38
N GLN A 240 10.93 17.15 21.63
CA GLN A 240 12.26 17.19 21.01
C GLN A 240 12.21 17.45 19.49
N THR A 241 11.02 17.70 18.95
CA THR A 241 10.88 18.16 17.55
C THR A 241 11.15 19.65 17.49
N SER A 242 12.05 20.05 16.62
CA SER A 242 12.47 21.45 16.47
C SER A 242 12.64 21.84 15.00
N PRO A 243 12.40 23.12 14.66
CA PRO A 243 12.62 23.60 13.31
C PRO A 243 14.11 23.66 12.99
N GLY A 244 14.46 23.41 11.72
CA GLY A 244 15.81 23.49 11.22
C GLY A 244 15.87 23.62 9.70
N PRO A 245 17.03 24.03 9.14
CA PRO A 245 17.16 24.21 7.71
C PRO A 245 17.25 22.89 6.97
N PHE A 246 16.59 22.82 5.80
CA PHE A 246 16.69 21.74 4.84
C PHE A 246 17.09 22.30 3.47
N THR A 247 18.13 21.74 2.86
CA THR A 247 18.54 22.10 1.49
C THR A 247 17.73 21.30 0.48
N THR A 248 16.80 21.93 -0.21
CA THR A 248 15.93 21.26 -1.19
C THR A 248 16.69 20.78 -2.44
N ALA A 249 16.05 19.96 -3.29
CA ALA A 249 16.66 19.53 -4.55
C ALA A 249 17.01 20.67 -5.51
N SER A 250 16.36 21.84 -5.38
CA SER A 250 16.70 23.05 -6.13
C SER A 250 17.86 23.85 -5.53
N GLY A 251 18.39 23.44 -4.38
CA GLY A 251 19.41 24.18 -3.62
C GLY A 251 18.85 25.32 -2.75
N ARG A 252 17.52 25.49 -2.69
CA ARG A 252 16.85 26.45 -1.82
C ARG A 252 16.86 25.92 -0.37
N LEU A 253 17.04 26.82 0.59
CA LEU A 253 16.80 26.49 1.99
C LEU A 253 15.30 26.57 2.28
N ALA A 254 14.79 25.55 2.94
CA ALA A 254 13.42 25.46 3.48
C ALA A 254 13.50 25.13 4.96
N ASP A 255 12.48 25.53 5.73
CA ASP A 255 12.36 25.13 7.11
C ASP A 255 11.69 23.75 7.19
N ALA A 256 12.22 22.86 8.04
CA ALA A 256 11.68 21.54 8.30
C ALA A 256 11.57 21.28 9.81
N GLU A 257 10.56 20.51 10.21
CA GLU A 257 10.38 20.09 11.61
C GLU A 257 11.12 18.77 11.84
N TYR A 258 12.26 18.84 12.53
CA TYR A 258 13.12 17.68 12.81
C TYR A 258 12.71 16.98 14.08
N MET A 259 12.46 15.69 13.98
CA MET A 259 12.27 14.77 15.08
C MET A 259 13.63 14.20 15.50
N ASP A 260 14.07 14.50 16.71
CA ASP A 260 15.30 13.94 17.29
C ASP A 260 15.03 12.64 18.01
N GLY A 261 15.88 11.62 17.78
CA GLY A 261 15.69 10.32 18.41
C GLY A 261 16.84 9.34 18.19
N GLY A 262 16.73 8.20 18.85
CA GLY A 262 17.73 7.13 18.78
C GLY A 262 18.14 6.62 20.18
N PRO A 263 19.16 5.75 20.24
CA PRO A 263 19.95 5.25 19.09
C PRO A 263 19.20 4.24 18.22
N TYR A 264 19.40 4.31 16.91
CA TYR A 264 18.87 3.38 15.93
C TYR A 264 20.01 2.65 15.20
N ALA A 265 19.73 1.45 14.65
CA ALA A 265 20.67 0.72 13.84
C ALA A 265 21.02 1.50 12.56
N ALA A 266 22.31 1.59 12.26
CA ALA A 266 22.81 2.35 11.12
C ALA A 266 23.91 1.60 10.38
N ALA A 267 24.08 1.90 9.09
CA ALA A 267 25.13 1.38 8.22
C ALA A 267 25.58 2.43 7.21
N SER A 268 26.77 2.22 6.65
CA SER A 268 27.24 2.98 5.51
C SER A 268 27.84 2.05 4.47
N ALA A 269 27.43 2.21 3.21
CA ALA A 269 27.92 1.44 2.09
C ALA A 269 27.89 2.26 0.79
N GLY A 270 28.99 2.26 0.02
CA GLY A 270 29.07 2.99 -1.25
C GLY A 270 28.80 4.49 -1.15
N GLY A 271 29.15 5.10 0.00
CA GLY A 271 28.89 6.51 0.29
C GLY A 271 27.49 6.83 0.81
N TRP A 272 26.56 5.87 0.78
CA TRP A 272 25.24 5.99 1.40
C TRP A 272 25.36 5.79 2.92
N THR A 273 24.53 6.52 3.65
CA THR A 273 24.31 6.28 5.09
C THR A 273 22.84 5.96 5.30
N ALA A 274 22.55 4.84 5.92
CA ALA A 274 21.20 4.40 6.24
C ALA A 274 21.00 4.30 7.75
N VAL A 275 19.80 4.65 8.20
CA VAL A 275 19.35 4.43 9.57
C VAL A 275 18.03 3.66 9.52
N ARG A 276 17.95 2.58 10.30
CA ARG A 276 16.79 1.68 10.33
C ARG A 276 15.93 1.95 11.57
N LEU A 277 14.70 2.36 11.33
CA LEU A 277 13.68 2.63 12.33
C LEU A 277 12.68 1.47 12.35
N PRO A 278 12.70 0.60 13.36
CA PRO A 278 11.76 -0.51 13.44
C PRO A 278 10.36 -0.02 13.80
N TYR A 279 9.35 -0.62 13.18
CA TYR A 279 7.97 -0.49 13.64
C TYR A 279 7.65 -1.49 14.74
N ARG A 280 6.58 -1.22 15.48
CA ARG A 280 6.10 -2.11 16.53
C ARG A 280 5.85 -3.52 15.98
N GLY A 281 6.17 -4.54 16.78
CA GLY A 281 6.08 -5.93 16.35
C GLY A 281 7.27 -6.44 15.52
N GLY A 282 8.14 -5.56 14.99
CA GLY A 282 9.38 -5.93 14.30
C GLY A 282 9.21 -6.55 12.92
N GLN A 283 7.97 -6.66 12.40
CA GLN A 283 7.69 -7.19 11.06
C GLN A 283 8.01 -6.21 9.94
N LEU A 284 8.00 -4.91 10.26
CA LEU A 284 8.32 -3.82 9.36
C LEU A 284 9.43 -2.95 9.91
N ALA A 285 10.20 -2.35 9.02
CA ALA A 285 11.14 -1.30 9.34
C ALA A 285 11.15 -0.23 8.24
N MET A 286 11.37 1.03 8.62
CA MET A 286 11.72 2.09 7.68
C MET A 286 13.23 2.26 7.67
N MET A 287 13.82 2.31 6.48
CA MET A 287 15.16 2.83 6.28
C MET A 287 15.08 4.26 5.75
N ALA A 288 15.69 5.19 6.47
CA ALA A 288 16.01 6.52 5.97
C ALA A 288 17.44 6.49 5.43
N LEU A 289 17.64 6.91 4.17
CA LEU A 289 18.90 6.78 3.46
C LEU A 289 19.39 8.15 2.94
N LEU A 290 20.52 8.60 3.44
CA LEU A 290 21.22 9.76 2.88
C LEU A 290 22.14 9.34 1.73
N PRO A 291 22.05 9.98 0.56
CA PRO A 291 22.99 9.74 -0.52
C PRO A 291 24.39 10.25 -0.17
N PRO A 292 25.44 9.85 -0.94
CA PRO A 292 26.78 10.42 -0.81
C PRO A 292 26.76 11.95 -0.77
N ALA A 293 27.58 12.57 0.05
CA ALA A 293 27.54 14.03 0.28
C ALA A 293 27.76 14.87 -1.00
N ASN A 294 28.49 14.32 -1.97
CA ASN A 294 28.75 14.95 -3.27
C ASN A 294 27.79 14.48 -4.38
N ALA A 295 26.79 13.66 -4.04
CA ALA A 295 25.81 13.21 -5.03
C ALA A 295 24.87 14.35 -5.41
N SER A 296 24.59 14.45 -6.70
CA SER A 296 23.62 15.40 -7.25
C SER A 296 22.62 14.66 -8.13
N GLY A 297 21.41 15.21 -8.22
CA GLY A 297 20.36 14.65 -9.08
C GLY A 297 19.71 13.35 -8.52
N CYS A 298 19.44 12.43 -9.43
CA CYS A 298 18.64 11.22 -9.15
C CYS A 298 19.54 10.00 -8.90
N VAL A 299 20.27 10.02 -7.80
CA VAL A 299 21.11 8.87 -7.40
C VAL A 299 20.25 7.88 -6.61
N MET A 300 20.31 6.59 -6.98
CA MET A 300 19.66 5.47 -6.30
C MET A 300 20.69 4.47 -5.82
N PRO A 301 20.52 3.84 -4.66
CA PRO A 301 21.35 2.70 -4.27
C PRO A 301 21.02 1.51 -5.19
N THR A 302 21.96 0.63 -5.41
CA THR A 302 21.67 -0.68 -6.01
C THR A 302 20.94 -1.55 -4.99
N ALA A 303 20.17 -2.56 -5.45
CA ALA A 303 19.52 -3.51 -4.56
C ALA A 303 20.53 -4.20 -3.62
N LYS A 304 21.75 -4.52 -4.11
CA LYS A 304 22.84 -5.07 -3.28
C LYS A 304 23.29 -4.08 -2.19
N GLN A 305 23.45 -2.79 -2.52
CA GLN A 305 23.81 -1.78 -1.51
C GLN A 305 22.71 -1.63 -0.48
N LEU A 306 21.43 -1.63 -0.90
CA LEU A 306 20.29 -1.56 0.00
C LEU A 306 20.30 -2.74 0.99
N GLY A 307 20.49 -3.97 0.52
CA GLY A 307 20.61 -5.15 1.39
C GLY A 307 21.77 -5.03 2.39
N THR A 308 22.95 -4.54 1.94
CA THR A 308 24.09 -4.31 2.86
C THR A 308 23.78 -3.26 3.92
N LEU A 309 23.02 -2.21 3.56
CA LEU A 309 22.61 -1.15 4.48
C LEU A 309 21.56 -1.64 5.52
N GLU A 310 20.71 -2.60 5.13
CA GLU A 310 19.75 -3.23 6.05
C GLU A 310 20.41 -4.04 7.17
N GLU A 311 21.55 -4.65 6.92
CA GLU A 311 22.28 -5.52 7.84
C GLU A 311 23.10 -4.74 8.88
N GLY A 312 23.10 -3.42 8.84
CA GLY A 312 23.91 -2.57 9.71
C GLY A 312 23.61 -2.74 11.20
N THR A 313 24.68 -2.80 12.01
CA THR A 313 24.60 -2.98 13.46
C THR A 313 25.16 -1.81 14.29
N ALA A 314 25.84 -0.85 13.63
CA ALA A 314 26.24 0.37 14.30
C ALA A 314 25.02 1.15 14.80
N THR A 315 25.16 1.93 15.84
CA THR A 315 24.05 2.73 16.38
C THR A 315 24.31 4.22 16.21
N ARG A 316 23.27 4.95 15.82
CA ARG A 316 23.33 6.41 15.62
C ARG A 316 22.03 7.06 16.11
N GLU A 317 22.17 8.25 16.65
CA GLU A 317 21.06 9.18 16.79
C GLU A 317 20.75 9.83 15.45
N ILE A 318 19.51 10.30 15.26
CA ILE A 318 19.06 10.94 14.03
C ILE A 318 18.30 12.22 14.31
N ALA A 319 18.34 13.11 13.34
CA ALA A 319 17.41 14.22 13.16
C ALA A 319 16.68 14.00 11.82
N LEU A 320 15.41 13.58 11.87
CA LEU A 320 14.61 13.21 10.69
C LEU A 320 13.43 14.17 10.54
N PRO A 321 13.25 14.82 9.38
CA PRO A 321 12.09 15.69 9.15
C PRO A 321 10.77 14.92 9.20
N ARG A 322 9.71 15.56 9.76
CA ARG A 322 8.33 15.15 9.50
C ARG A 322 8.05 15.32 8.00
N VAL A 323 7.24 14.41 7.45
CA VAL A 323 6.77 14.52 6.06
C VAL A 323 5.31 14.12 5.94
N ASP A 324 4.59 14.72 5.01
CA ASP A 324 3.24 14.31 4.54
C ASP A 324 3.25 14.33 3.01
N LEU A 325 3.63 13.21 2.41
CA LEU A 325 3.81 13.08 0.96
C LEU A 325 2.60 12.42 0.34
N ARG A 326 2.17 12.92 -0.82
CA ARG A 326 1.05 12.37 -1.58
C ARG A 326 1.34 12.47 -3.07
N ASN A 327 1.35 11.33 -3.73
CA ASN A 327 1.47 11.30 -5.18
C ASN A 327 0.31 10.52 -5.80
N LYS A 328 -0.14 11.01 -6.93
CA LYS A 328 -1.02 10.33 -7.86
C LYS A 328 -0.46 10.56 -9.25
N THR A 329 -0.15 9.49 -9.97
CA THR A 329 0.48 9.60 -11.28
C THR A 329 0.18 8.41 -12.18
N SER A 330 0.15 8.66 -13.48
CA SER A 330 0.12 7.60 -14.47
C SER A 330 1.52 7.01 -14.63
N MET A 331 1.61 5.71 -14.43
CA MET A 331 2.86 4.97 -14.53
C MET A 331 3.22 4.57 -15.97
N LYS A 332 2.30 4.75 -16.93
CA LYS A 332 2.44 4.25 -18.32
C LYS A 332 3.73 4.72 -18.98
N SER A 333 4.04 6.02 -18.92
CA SER A 333 5.24 6.59 -19.54
C SER A 333 6.53 6.07 -18.89
N LEU A 334 6.55 5.96 -17.56
CA LEU A 334 7.69 5.44 -16.80
C LEU A 334 7.94 3.97 -17.14
N LEU A 335 6.90 3.14 -17.10
CA LEU A 335 6.98 1.72 -17.43
C LEU A 335 7.37 1.48 -18.90
N THR A 336 6.89 2.34 -19.82
CA THR A 336 7.33 2.33 -21.22
C THR A 336 8.82 2.58 -21.33
N GLY A 337 9.33 3.60 -20.65
CA GLY A 337 10.76 3.93 -20.59
C GLY A 337 11.64 2.83 -20.00
N LEU A 338 11.10 2.04 -19.07
CA LEU A 338 11.78 0.90 -18.48
C LEU A 338 11.78 -0.36 -19.37
N GLY A 339 11.00 -0.37 -20.46
CA GLY A 339 10.98 -1.50 -21.42
C GLY A 339 9.63 -2.23 -21.54
N MET A 340 8.59 -1.81 -20.80
CA MET A 340 7.25 -2.44 -20.84
C MET A 340 6.36 -1.88 -21.99
N GLY A 341 6.91 -1.06 -22.88
CA GLY A 341 6.14 -0.32 -23.89
C GLY A 341 5.21 -1.19 -24.74
N LEU A 342 5.62 -2.41 -25.10
CA LEU A 342 4.80 -3.33 -25.88
C LEU A 342 3.43 -3.61 -25.22
N ALA A 343 3.37 -3.73 -23.89
CA ALA A 343 2.15 -4.02 -23.15
C ALA A 343 1.06 -2.93 -23.30
N PHE A 344 1.44 -1.73 -23.72
CA PHE A 344 0.56 -0.57 -23.87
C PHE A 344 0.15 -0.29 -25.32
N THR A 345 0.50 -1.16 -26.26
CA THR A 345 0.21 -0.99 -27.71
C THR A 345 -0.80 -2.02 -28.20
N PRO A 346 -1.47 -1.77 -29.34
CA PRO A 346 -2.34 -2.77 -29.97
C PRO A 346 -1.64 -4.08 -30.36
N ALA A 347 -0.31 -4.12 -30.39
CA ALA A 347 0.49 -5.31 -30.67
C ALA A 347 0.73 -6.16 -29.39
N ALA A 348 0.21 -5.75 -28.24
CA ALA A 348 0.30 -6.55 -27.02
C ALA A 348 -0.51 -7.84 -27.15
N ASP A 349 -0.03 -8.87 -26.46
CA ASP A 349 -0.69 -10.17 -26.43
C ASP A 349 -1.13 -10.48 -24.98
N PHE A 350 -2.41 -10.26 -24.71
CA PHE A 350 -3.10 -10.62 -23.48
C PHE A 350 -4.15 -11.72 -23.71
N THR A 351 -3.95 -12.54 -24.72
CA THR A 351 -4.86 -13.66 -25.05
C THR A 351 -4.99 -14.68 -23.93
N GLY A 352 -4.09 -14.68 -22.95
CA GLY A 352 -4.21 -15.49 -21.74
C GLY A 352 -5.23 -14.98 -20.74
N LEU A 353 -5.60 -13.67 -20.81
CA LEU A 353 -6.64 -13.06 -19.99
C LEU A 353 -8.02 -13.22 -20.66
N SER A 354 -8.10 -12.85 -21.94
CA SER A 354 -9.30 -12.89 -22.78
C SER A 354 -8.91 -12.85 -24.25
N ALA A 355 -9.68 -13.53 -25.11
CA ALA A 355 -9.53 -13.39 -26.55
C ALA A 355 -9.85 -11.96 -27.05
N GLN A 356 -10.52 -11.16 -26.24
CA GLN A 356 -10.92 -9.78 -26.53
C GLN A 356 -9.97 -8.74 -25.90
N ALA A 357 -9.00 -9.17 -25.07
CA ALA A 357 -8.07 -8.26 -24.43
C ALA A 357 -6.99 -7.81 -25.41
N CYS A 358 -6.87 -6.48 -25.59
CA CYS A 358 -5.85 -5.87 -26.43
C CYS A 358 -4.57 -5.60 -25.62
N CYS A 359 -4.64 -4.60 -24.78
CA CYS A 359 -3.48 -3.96 -24.19
C CYS A 359 -3.85 -3.33 -22.84
N ILE A 360 -2.83 -2.96 -22.04
CA ILE A 360 -3.05 -2.19 -20.83
C ILE A 360 -3.36 -0.75 -21.22
N GLY A 361 -4.59 -0.30 -20.95
CA GLY A 361 -5.01 1.07 -21.23
C GLY A 361 -4.48 2.07 -20.22
N LEU A 362 -4.52 1.71 -18.92
CA LEU A 362 -4.24 2.60 -17.81
C LEU A 362 -3.48 1.87 -16.71
N VAL A 363 -2.48 2.53 -16.14
CA VAL A 363 -1.83 2.15 -14.88
C VAL A 363 -1.72 3.41 -14.03
N GLU A 364 -2.63 3.57 -13.09
CA GLU A 364 -2.63 4.69 -12.15
C GLU A 364 -2.15 4.21 -10.80
N GLN A 365 -1.21 4.93 -10.23
CA GLN A 365 -0.78 4.73 -8.86
C GLN A 365 -1.09 5.96 -8.03
N ALA A 366 -1.63 5.74 -6.83
CA ALA A 366 -1.68 6.73 -5.78
C ALA A 366 -1.04 6.15 -4.52
N ALA A 367 -0.14 6.91 -3.93
CA ALA A 367 0.53 6.52 -2.69
C ALA A 367 0.63 7.72 -1.75
N THR A 368 0.55 7.45 -0.45
CA THR A 368 0.72 8.45 0.60
C THR A 368 1.73 7.94 1.61
N LEU A 369 2.57 8.87 2.13
CA LEU A 369 3.51 8.57 3.20
C LEU A 369 3.54 9.74 4.17
N ARG A 370 2.93 9.57 5.34
CA ARG A 370 3.03 10.53 6.43
C ARG A 370 3.90 9.95 7.52
N VAL A 371 4.98 10.66 7.87
CA VAL A 371 5.92 10.25 8.91
C VAL A 371 5.95 11.32 10.00
N GLY A 372 5.66 10.90 11.22
CA GLY A 372 5.65 11.72 12.40
C GLY A 372 6.21 10.98 13.62
N GLU A 373 6.14 11.59 14.79
CA GLU A 373 6.76 11.09 16.00
C GLU A 373 6.25 9.71 16.43
N GLN A 374 5.00 9.39 16.13
CA GLN A 374 4.38 8.14 16.58
C GLN A 374 4.57 7.00 15.58
N GLY A 375 4.87 7.31 14.30
CA GLY A 375 4.95 6.31 13.24
C GLY A 375 4.64 6.87 11.86
N THR A 376 4.28 5.95 10.98
CA THR A 376 3.72 6.26 9.66
C THR A 376 2.20 6.27 9.75
N VAL A 377 1.54 7.38 9.34
CA VAL A 377 0.08 7.66 9.44
C VAL A 377 -0.49 7.65 10.88
N ALA A 378 0.28 7.31 11.91
CA ALA A 378 -0.23 7.27 13.28
C ALA A 378 -0.81 8.62 13.73
N SER A 379 -2.12 8.70 13.95
CA SER A 379 -2.82 9.87 14.47
C SER A 379 -2.98 9.74 15.99
N ALA A 380 -2.59 10.81 16.69
CA ALA A 380 -2.79 11.13 18.11
C ALA A 380 -2.14 10.19 19.15
N ALA A 381 -1.15 10.72 19.86
CA ALA A 381 -0.76 10.20 21.17
C ALA A 381 -0.51 11.35 22.12
N THR A 382 -0.92 11.14 23.36
CA THR A 382 -0.63 12.00 24.49
C THR A 382 0.87 11.84 24.83
N ALA A 383 1.67 12.88 24.60
CA ALA A 383 3.08 12.86 24.97
C ALA A 383 3.24 13.26 26.42
N ILE A 384 3.89 12.41 27.22
CA ILE A 384 4.45 12.79 28.52
C ILE A 384 5.94 13.02 28.28
N GLY A 385 6.36 14.27 28.24
CA GLY A 385 7.77 14.65 28.10
C GLY A 385 8.52 14.46 29.40
N VAL A 386 9.66 13.75 29.35
CA VAL A 386 10.68 13.77 30.40
C VAL A 386 11.92 14.38 29.79
N GLU A 387 12.38 15.51 30.28
CA GLU A 387 13.58 16.18 29.80
C GLU A 387 14.86 15.39 30.18
N PRO A 388 15.73 15.04 29.22
CA PRO A 388 17.04 14.50 29.57
C PRO A 388 18.03 15.62 29.93
N THR A 389 18.63 15.55 31.09
CA THR A 389 19.58 16.53 31.60
C THR A 389 21.05 16.14 31.42
N ALA A 390 21.47 15.48 30.38
CA ALA A 390 22.87 15.12 30.17
C ALA A 390 23.35 15.49 28.78
N ALA A 391 24.53 16.11 28.69
CA ALA A 391 25.24 16.32 27.43
C ALA A 391 25.52 14.97 26.75
N ARG A 392 25.14 14.83 25.49
CA ARG A 392 25.33 13.63 24.70
C ARG A 392 26.81 13.39 24.42
N ALA A 393 27.39 12.34 25.03
CA ALA A 393 28.72 11.85 24.69
C ALA A 393 28.56 10.76 23.61
N GLY A 394 28.67 11.13 22.34
CA GLY A 394 28.54 10.19 21.23
C GLY A 394 28.90 10.85 19.90
N PRO A 395 28.97 10.08 18.79
CA PRO A 395 29.13 10.67 17.46
C PRO A 395 27.91 11.56 17.15
N PRO A 396 28.08 12.61 16.32
CA PRO A 396 26.99 13.51 15.96
C PRO A 396 25.84 12.73 15.30
N PRO A 397 24.58 13.18 15.46
CA PRO A 397 23.42 12.54 14.86
C PRO A 397 23.52 12.53 13.33
N VAL A 398 22.90 11.56 12.69
CA VAL A 398 22.69 11.57 11.23
C VAL A 398 21.54 12.52 10.96
N THR A 399 21.83 13.68 10.36
CA THR A 399 20.83 14.69 10.05
C THR A 399 20.40 14.57 8.59
N PHE A 400 19.09 14.42 8.37
CA PHE A 400 18.49 14.32 7.03
C PHE A 400 18.14 15.74 6.52
N ASP A 401 19.16 16.53 6.23
CA ASP A 401 19.08 17.97 5.90
C ASP A 401 19.13 18.30 4.40
N ARG A 402 19.07 17.29 3.56
CA ARG A 402 19.09 17.37 2.10
C ARG A 402 18.30 16.21 1.48
N PRO A 403 18.05 16.19 0.15
CA PRO A 403 17.29 15.10 -0.48
C PRO A 403 17.75 13.71 -0.06
N TYR A 404 16.79 12.89 0.38
CA TYR A 404 17.04 11.57 0.92
C TYR A 404 15.93 10.57 0.50
N LEU A 405 16.18 9.29 0.73
CA LEU A 405 15.19 8.24 0.45
C LEU A 405 14.62 7.68 1.76
N MET A 406 13.38 7.24 1.68
CA MET A 406 12.74 6.40 2.68
C MET A 406 12.30 5.10 2.02
N VAL A 407 12.56 3.97 2.66
CA VAL A 407 12.12 2.66 2.19
C VAL A 407 11.50 1.91 3.37
N VAL A 408 10.21 1.61 3.28
CA VAL A 408 9.52 0.74 4.25
C VAL A 408 9.57 -0.68 3.73
N THR A 409 10.20 -1.56 4.48
CA THR A 409 10.38 -2.97 4.09
C THR A 409 9.84 -3.93 5.13
N ALA A 410 9.53 -5.16 4.69
CA ALA A 410 9.37 -6.33 5.53
C ALA A 410 10.70 -7.10 5.57
N PRO A 411 11.54 -6.97 6.61
CA PRO A 411 12.91 -7.50 6.60
C PRO A 411 13.00 -9.02 6.40
N ALA A 412 11.95 -9.77 6.80
CA ALA A 412 11.91 -11.23 6.65
C ALA A 412 11.87 -11.68 5.18
N THR A 413 11.33 -10.86 4.30
CA THR A 413 11.14 -11.16 2.87
C THR A 413 11.90 -10.22 1.94
N GLY A 414 12.40 -9.09 2.45
CA GLY A 414 12.94 -7.99 1.64
C GLY A 414 11.89 -7.24 0.83
N GLU A 415 10.59 -7.44 1.13
CA GLU A 415 9.48 -6.84 0.40
C GLU A 415 9.39 -5.33 0.65
N PRO A 416 9.49 -4.47 -0.38
CA PRO A 416 9.40 -3.01 -0.23
C PRO A 416 7.94 -2.56 -0.34
N LEU A 417 7.33 -2.16 0.78
CA LEU A 417 5.95 -1.68 0.78
C LEU A 417 5.84 -0.26 0.21
N ILE A 418 6.75 0.62 0.65
CA ILE A 418 6.79 2.02 0.21
C ILE A 418 8.23 2.41 -0.06
N MET A 419 8.45 3.11 -1.16
CA MET A 419 9.67 3.83 -1.45
C MET A 419 9.35 5.30 -1.69
N ALA A 420 10.11 6.20 -1.09
CA ALA A 420 9.93 7.63 -1.26
C ALA A 420 11.26 8.35 -1.45
N ARG A 421 11.22 9.43 -2.21
CA ARG A 421 12.29 10.44 -2.28
C ARG A 421 11.75 11.75 -1.75
N VAL A 422 12.37 12.25 -0.69
CA VAL A 422 12.06 13.54 -0.09
C VAL A 422 13.01 14.60 -0.63
N THR A 423 12.48 15.60 -1.27
CA THR A 423 13.24 16.72 -1.87
C THR A 423 12.95 18.04 -1.18
N ASP A 424 11.79 18.15 -0.54
CA ASP A 424 11.35 19.27 0.28
C ASP A 424 10.31 18.76 1.31
N PRO A 425 10.67 18.60 2.58
CA PRO A 425 9.76 18.07 3.59
C PRO A 425 8.62 19.02 3.97
N ALA A 426 8.71 20.29 3.60
CA ALA A 426 7.68 21.30 3.85
C ALA A 426 6.53 21.27 2.82
N THR A 427 6.68 20.50 1.74
CA THR A 427 5.66 20.36 0.68
C THR A 427 5.13 18.94 0.60
N PRO A 428 3.80 18.76 0.37
CA PRO A 428 3.20 17.43 0.23
C PRO A 428 3.64 16.69 -1.03
#